data_4214c478a3932c0fec638173c4ba48e3
#
_entry.id   4214c478a3932c0fec638173c4ba48e3
#
_cell.length_a   1.000
_cell.length_b   1.000
_cell.length_c   1.000
_cell.angle_alpha   90.00
_cell.angle_beta   90.00
_cell.angle_gamma   90.00
#
_symmetry.space_group_name_H-M   'P 1'
#
loop_
_entity.id
_entity.type
_entity.pdbx_description
1 polymer ?
#
loop_
_entity_poly.entity_id
_entity_poly.type
_entity_poly.pdbx_seq_one_letter_code
_entity_poly.pdbx_strand_id
1 'polypeptide(L)'
;MTRLLPFLLLLLSATLAGCSQGVDNERVRVDVIEDRPKPFNVSAAPLPLASAYLRSATAQGLVTFDEKGRVAPGLASRWIVNDDGMSYIFRLNKARWNDGRELDSQEVAQLLTRRISELKKGRLGSELAVIDRVVAMTGKVVEIRLKAP
;
A
#
# COMPACT_ATOMS: atom_id res chain seq x y z
N MET A 1 -65.05 26.78 5.22
CA MET A 1 -63.83 26.73 4.42
C MET A 1 -62.52 26.86 5.23
N THR A 2 -62.55 26.98 6.55
CA THR A 2 -61.36 27.28 7.42
C THR A 2 -60.70 26.03 8.04
N ARG A 3 -61.20 24.82 7.84
CA ARG A 3 -60.68 23.58 8.48
C ARG A 3 -59.74 22.77 7.60
N LEU A 4 -59.55 23.12 6.33
CA LEU A 4 -58.67 22.45 5.38
C LEU A 4 -57.23 22.97 5.40
N LEU A 5 -57.04 24.19 5.88
CA LEU A 5 -55.72 24.87 5.92
C LEU A 5 -54.70 24.16 6.86
N PRO A 6 -55.05 23.70 8.07
CA PRO A 6 -54.09 23.00 8.95
C PRO A 6 -53.70 21.60 8.38
N PHE A 7 -54.60 20.94 7.66
CA PHE A 7 -54.30 19.64 7.01
C PHE A 7 -53.35 19.78 5.87
N LEU A 8 -53.46 20.85 5.11
CA LEU A 8 -52.54 21.14 3.96
C LEU A 8 -51.14 21.52 4.47
N LEU A 9 -51.04 22.23 5.62
CA LEU A 9 -49.75 22.56 6.23
C LEU A 9 -49.06 21.29 6.80
N LEU A 10 -49.81 20.34 7.32
CA LEU A 10 -49.27 19.08 7.87
C LEU A 10 -48.76 18.17 6.74
N LEU A 11 -49.39 18.14 5.59
CA LEU A 11 -48.92 17.39 4.42
C LEU A 11 -47.65 17.99 3.80
N LEU A 12 -47.49 19.29 3.83
CA LEU A 12 -46.32 19.97 3.24
C LEU A 12 -45.07 19.79 4.12
N SER A 13 -45.22 19.59 5.44
CA SER A 13 -44.08 19.31 6.32
C SER A 13 -43.55 17.89 6.23
N ALA A 14 -44.31 16.92 5.72
CA ALA A 14 -43.87 15.54 5.56
C ALA A 14 -42.94 15.32 4.35
N THR A 15 -42.89 16.25 3.40
CA THR A 15 -42.04 16.12 2.21
C THR A 15 -40.60 16.62 2.41
N LEU A 16 -40.29 17.26 3.54
CA LEU A 16 -38.95 17.76 3.85
C LEU A 16 -38.07 16.77 4.64
N ALA A 17 -38.55 15.58 4.94
CA ALA A 17 -37.74 14.47 5.45
C ALA A 17 -36.97 13.80 4.29
N GLY A 18 -36.31 14.62 3.48
CA GLY A 18 -35.37 14.17 2.45
C GLY A 18 -34.16 13.56 3.11
N CYS A 19 -33.84 12.35 2.72
CA CYS A 19 -32.70 11.55 3.09
C CYS A 19 -31.42 12.36 3.27
N SER A 20 -31.02 12.65 4.50
CA SER A 20 -29.62 12.89 4.80
C SER A 20 -28.95 11.50 4.86
N GLN A 21 -28.67 10.91 3.71
CA GLN A 21 -27.62 9.89 3.66
C GLN A 21 -26.34 10.62 4.03
N GLY A 22 -25.94 10.49 5.28
CA GLY A 22 -24.62 10.88 5.71
C GLY A 22 -23.63 10.16 4.81
N VAL A 23 -22.99 10.90 3.93
CA VAL A 23 -21.85 10.39 3.18
C VAL A 23 -20.81 10.09 4.26
N ASP A 24 -20.61 8.79 4.52
CA ASP A 24 -19.54 8.30 5.38
C ASP A 24 -18.21 8.60 4.64
N ASN A 25 -17.72 9.82 4.80
CA ASN A 25 -16.54 10.34 4.09
C ASN A 25 -15.24 9.64 4.49
N GLU A 26 -15.31 8.70 5.43
CA GLU A 26 -14.12 7.95 5.91
C GLU A 26 -13.92 6.61 5.20
N ARG A 27 -14.90 6.20 4.39
CA ARG A 27 -14.83 4.89 3.70
C ARG A 27 -14.79 5.06 2.18
N VAL A 28 -13.71 4.59 1.60
CA VAL A 28 -13.62 4.40 0.14
C VAL A 28 -14.12 2.99 -0.17
N ARG A 29 -15.23 2.90 -0.89
CA ARG A 29 -15.73 1.62 -1.42
C ARG A 29 -15.11 1.42 -2.81
N VAL A 30 -14.42 0.32 -2.97
CA VAL A 30 -13.87 -0.10 -4.27
C VAL A 30 -14.51 -1.43 -4.63
N ASP A 31 -15.34 -1.43 -5.67
CA ASP A 31 -15.97 -2.64 -6.20
C ASP A 31 -15.11 -3.17 -7.36
N VAL A 32 -14.62 -4.40 -7.22
CA VAL A 32 -13.80 -5.06 -8.23
C VAL A 32 -14.48 -6.35 -8.67
N ILE A 33 -14.73 -6.49 -9.98
CA ILE A 33 -15.39 -7.65 -10.57
C ILE A 33 -14.34 -8.71 -10.88
N GLU A 34 -14.11 -9.61 -9.95
CA GLU A 34 -13.18 -10.73 -10.10
C GLU A 34 -13.48 -11.85 -9.12
N ASP A 35 -13.07 -13.08 -9.45
CA ASP A 35 -13.11 -14.20 -8.52
C ASP A 35 -12.19 -13.94 -7.32
N ARG A 36 -12.74 -14.14 -6.13
CA ARG A 36 -12.13 -14.01 -4.77
C ARG A 36 -10.73 -13.45 -4.70
N PRO A 37 -10.52 -12.16 -4.41
CA PRO A 37 -9.21 -11.57 -4.28
C PRO A 37 -8.40 -12.27 -3.18
N LYS A 38 -7.15 -12.61 -3.48
CA LYS A 38 -6.19 -13.21 -2.54
C LYS A 38 -5.09 -12.18 -2.21
N PRO A 39 -5.38 -11.15 -1.40
CA PRO A 39 -4.51 -9.98 -1.24
C PRO A 39 -3.14 -10.30 -0.63
N PHE A 40 -3.06 -11.39 0.15
CA PHE A 40 -1.88 -11.71 0.94
C PHE A 40 -1.07 -12.90 0.40
N ASN A 41 -1.50 -13.49 -0.71
CA ASN A 41 -0.77 -14.61 -1.28
C ASN A 41 0.42 -14.08 -2.10
N VAL A 42 1.63 -14.29 -1.62
CA VAL A 42 2.86 -14.08 -2.39
C VAL A 42 3.00 -15.28 -3.32
N SER A 43 2.17 -15.29 -4.36
CA SER A 43 2.22 -16.32 -5.38
C SER A 43 3.29 -15.97 -6.41
N ALA A 44 3.99 -16.98 -6.89
CA ALA A 44 4.85 -16.88 -8.05
C ALA A 44 4.09 -16.57 -9.36
N ALA A 45 2.77 -16.71 -9.35
CA ALA A 45 1.89 -16.36 -10.46
C ALA A 45 1.59 -14.84 -10.48
N PRO A 46 1.28 -14.26 -11.65
CA PRO A 46 0.77 -12.91 -11.72
C PRO A 46 -0.45 -12.76 -10.81
N LEU A 47 -0.48 -11.67 -10.06
CA LEU A 47 -1.65 -11.39 -9.24
C LEU A 47 -2.84 -11.05 -10.13
N PRO A 48 -4.03 -11.58 -9.82
CA PRO A 48 -5.27 -11.07 -10.37
C PRO A 48 -5.38 -9.57 -10.14
N LEU A 49 -6.06 -8.87 -11.05
CA LEU A 49 -6.13 -7.40 -11.04
C LEU A 49 -6.66 -6.85 -9.72
N ALA A 50 -7.74 -7.45 -9.18
CA ALA A 50 -8.30 -7.08 -7.88
C ALA A 50 -7.29 -7.22 -6.74
N SER A 51 -6.55 -8.32 -6.73
CA SER A 51 -5.50 -8.58 -5.72
C SER A 51 -4.34 -7.59 -5.84
N ALA A 52 -3.98 -7.20 -7.07
CA ALA A 52 -2.94 -6.20 -7.32
C ALA A 52 -3.36 -4.82 -6.80
N TYR A 53 -4.59 -4.37 -7.10
CA TYR A 53 -5.14 -3.12 -6.58
C TYR A 53 -5.24 -3.12 -5.06
N LEU A 54 -5.78 -4.19 -4.47
CA LEU A 54 -5.89 -4.29 -3.02
C LEU A 54 -4.51 -4.23 -2.35
N ARG A 55 -3.52 -4.89 -2.93
CA ARG A 55 -2.14 -4.83 -2.43
C ARG A 55 -1.57 -3.43 -2.53
N SER A 56 -1.74 -2.74 -3.66
CA SER A 56 -1.24 -1.36 -3.82
C SER A 56 -1.88 -0.38 -2.84
N ALA A 57 -3.13 -0.63 -2.44
CA ALA A 57 -3.85 0.19 -1.47
C ALA A 57 -3.50 -0.15 0.00
N THR A 58 -3.01 -1.36 0.29
CA THR A 58 -2.81 -1.85 1.67
C THR A 58 -1.36 -2.12 2.04
N ALA A 59 -0.45 -2.15 1.06
CA ALA A 59 0.97 -2.42 1.29
C ALA A 59 1.83 -1.34 0.64
N GLN A 60 2.76 -0.79 1.41
CA GLN A 60 3.70 0.22 0.93
C GLN A 60 5.08 -0.40 0.72
N GLY A 61 5.65 -0.20 -0.47
CA GLY A 61 7.03 -0.56 -0.78
C GLY A 61 8.04 0.49 -0.30
N LEU A 62 9.32 0.17 -0.36
CA LEU A 62 10.39 1.17 -0.15
C LEU A 62 10.25 2.33 -1.14
N VAL A 63 9.93 2.00 -2.37
CA VAL A 63 9.64 2.92 -3.46
C VAL A 63 8.27 2.60 -4.05
N THR A 64 7.72 3.54 -4.78
CA THR A 64 6.48 3.39 -5.56
C THR A 64 6.70 3.87 -7.00
N PHE A 65 5.66 3.83 -7.81
CA PHE A 65 5.67 4.43 -9.15
C PHE A 65 4.73 5.64 -9.18
N ASP A 66 5.17 6.71 -9.81
CA ASP A 66 4.32 7.87 -10.07
C ASP A 66 3.38 7.61 -11.29
N GLU A 67 2.53 8.57 -11.59
CA GLU A 67 1.57 8.50 -12.71
C GLU A 67 2.25 8.32 -14.09
N LYS A 68 3.53 8.63 -14.19
CA LYS A 68 4.34 8.47 -15.42
C LYS A 68 5.16 7.18 -15.41
N GLY A 69 4.96 6.31 -14.42
CA GLY A 69 5.71 5.07 -14.26
C GLY A 69 7.16 5.25 -13.79
N ARG A 70 7.53 6.41 -13.29
CA ARG A 70 8.88 6.67 -12.74
C ARG A 70 8.93 6.27 -11.28
N VAL A 71 10.10 5.79 -10.84
CA VAL A 71 10.33 5.45 -9.43
C VAL A 71 10.25 6.71 -8.56
N ALA A 72 9.40 6.65 -7.54
CA ALA A 72 9.15 7.72 -6.59
C ALA A 72 9.30 7.22 -5.14
N PRO A 73 9.51 8.13 -4.18
CA PRO A 73 9.54 7.80 -2.76
C PRO A 73 8.28 7.08 -2.29
N GLY A 74 8.48 6.01 -1.51
CA GLY A 74 7.42 5.29 -0.80
C GLY A 74 7.69 5.33 0.71
N LEU A 75 7.93 4.17 1.32
CA LEU A 75 8.37 4.08 2.70
C LEU A 75 9.76 4.74 2.90
N ALA A 76 10.63 4.68 1.89
CA ALA A 76 11.87 5.44 1.88
C ALA A 76 11.63 6.86 1.34
N SER A 77 12.14 7.86 2.06
CA SER A 77 12.12 9.26 1.61
C SER A 77 13.07 9.53 0.45
N ARG A 78 14.19 8.80 0.43
CA ARG A 78 15.24 8.88 -0.58
C ARG A 78 16.08 7.63 -0.56
N TRP A 79 16.81 7.42 -1.63
CA TRP A 79 17.82 6.38 -1.72
C TRP A 79 19.04 6.89 -2.48
N ILE A 80 20.16 6.25 -2.27
CA ILE A 80 21.40 6.44 -3.02
C ILE A 80 21.91 5.09 -3.49
N VAL A 81 22.61 5.10 -4.59
CA VAL A 81 23.33 3.95 -5.12
C VAL A 81 24.81 4.25 -5.00
N ASN A 82 25.59 3.31 -4.51
CA ASN A 82 27.03 3.46 -4.45
C ASN A 82 27.64 3.52 -5.84
N ASP A 83 28.82 4.11 -5.96
CA ASP A 83 29.52 4.30 -7.24
C ASP A 83 29.81 3.00 -7.98
N ASP A 84 29.95 1.88 -7.24
CA ASP A 84 30.15 0.53 -7.79
C ASP A 84 28.83 -0.12 -8.28
N GLY A 85 27.68 0.51 -8.05
CA GLY A 85 26.36 -0.02 -8.36
C GLY A 85 25.91 -1.22 -7.52
N MET A 86 26.67 -1.63 -6.51
CA MET A 86 26.44 -2.84 -5.73
C MET A 86 25.65 -2.64 -4.45
N SER A 87 25.36 -1.40 -4.07
CA SER A 87 24.65 -1.08 -2.83
C SER A 87 23.60 -0.01 -3.05
N TYR A 88 22.37 -0.33 -2.65
CA TYR A 88 21.23 0.58 -2.64
C TYR A 88 20.89 0.90 -1.19
N ILE A 89 21.06 2.15 -0.78
CA ILE A 89 20.88 2.61 0.60
C ILE A 89 19.62 3.45 0.69
N PHE A 90 18.62 2.96 1.41
CA PHE A 90 17.30 3.57 1.57
C PHE A 90 17.16 4.21 2.93
N ARG A 91 16.81 5.50 2.97
CA ARG A 91 16.48 6.20 4.21
C ARG A 91 14.97 6.19 4.42
N LEU A 92 14.52 5.50 5.46
CA LEU A 92 13.11 5.34 5.78
C LEU A 92 12.52 6.63 6.35
N ASN A 93 11.25 6.88 6.03
CA ASN A 93 10.42 7.89 6.68
C ASN A 93 10.11 7.48 8.12
N LYS A 94 9.67 8.46 8.93
CA LYS A 94 8.97 8.15 10.18
C LYS A 94 7.62 7.54 9.83
N ALA A 95 7.44 6.28 10.15
CA ALA A 95 6.20 5.54 9.90
C ALA A 95 5.84 4.68 11.11
N ARG A 96 4.60 4.25 11.17
CA ARG A 96 4.08 3.34 12.20
C ARG A 96 3.39 2.16 11.53
N TRP A 97 3.45 1.03 12.20
CA TRP A 97 2.60 -0.11 11.88
C TRP A 97 1.14 0.19 12.22
N ASN A 98 0.22 -0.62 11.69
CA ASN A 98 -1.23 -0.47 11.97
C ASN A 98 -1.56 -0.63 13.45
N ASP A 99 -0.71 -1.30 14.23
CA ASP A 99 -0.83 -1.46 15.69
C ASP A 99 -0.28 -0.25 16.47
N GLY A 100 0.20 0.79 15.79
CA GLY A 100 0.73 2.02 16.37
C GLY A 100 2.21 1.98 16.74
N ARG A 101 2.87 0.81 16.70
CA ARG A 101 4.32 0.70 16.97
C ARG A 101 5.11 1.47 15.91
N GLU A 102 6.21 2.07 16.32
CA GLU A 102 7.12 2.74 15.40
C GLU A 102 7.82 1.70 14.52
N LEU A 103 7.87 1.99 13.22
CA LEU A 103 8.56 1.15 12.26
C LEU A 103 10.06 1.39 12.35
N ASP A 104 10.85 0.32 12.48
CA ASP A 104 12.30 0.38 12.49
C ASP A 104 12.94 -0.30 11.28
N SER A 105 14.22 0.01 11.06
CA SER A 105 14.98 -0.54 9.92
C SER A 105 15.24 -2.03 10.05
N GLN A 106 15.34 -2.58 11.25
CA GLN A 106 15.61 -3.99 11.47
C GLN A 106 14.39 -4.85 11.11
N GLU A 107 13.19 -4.44 11.53
CA GLU A 107 11.95 -5.10 11.14
C GLU A 107 11.75 -5.06 9.62
N VAL A 108 12.02 -3.92 8.98
CA VAL A 108 11.92 -3.77 7.52
C VAL A 108 12.92 -4.68 6.82
N ALA A 109 14.18 -4.72 7.26
CA ALA A 109 15.20 -5.57 6.65
C ALA A 109 14.84 -7.07 6.79
N GLN A 110 14.35 -7.49 7.94
CA GLN A 110 13.89 -8.87 8.16
C GLN A 110 12.70 -9.23 7.26
N LEU A 111 11.71 -8.32 7.14
CA LEU A 111 10.56 -8.50 6.27
C LEU A 111 10.98 -8.64 4.81
N LEU A 112 11.84 -7.73 4.32
CA LEU A 112 12.36 -7.77 2.96
C LEU A 112 13.15 -9.05 2.69
N THR A 113 14.03 -9.45 3.58
CA THR A 113 14.81 -10.69 3.46
C THR A 113 13.89 -11.89 3.28
N ARG A 114 12.85 -12.00 4.11
CA ARG A 114 11.87 -13.08 4.04
C ARG A 114 11.13 -13.06 2.69
N ARG A 115 10.63 -11.89 2.29
CA ARG A 115 9.88 -11.74 1.03
C ARG A 115 10.72 -12.02 -0.20
N ILE A 116 11.95 -11.52 -0.23
CA ILE A 116 12.91 -11.81 -1.32
C ILE A 116 13.18 -13.32 -1.39
N SER A 117 13.40 -13.97 -0.25
CA SER A 117 13.62 -15.43 -0.21
C SER A 117 12.42 -16.24 -0.72
N GLU A 118 11.20 -15.82 -0.41
CA GLU A 118 9.97 -16.43 -0.93
C GLU A 118 9.85 -16.23 -2.44
N LEU A 119 10.07 -15.01 -2.92
CA LEU A 119 9.94 -14.63 -4.34
C LEU A 119 11.04 -15.25 -5.22
N LYS A 120 12.23 -15.47 -4.68
CA LYS A 120 13.32 -16.20 -5.39
C LYS A 120 12.93 -17.62 -5.80
N LYS A 121 11.97 -18.24 -5.13
CA LYS A 121 11.45 -19.58 -5.48
C LYS A 121 10.46 -19.56 -6.63
N GLY A 122 10.08 -18.40 -7.11
CA GLY A 122 9.07 -18.20 -8.14
C GLY A 122 9.63 -17.56 -9.41
N ARG A 123 8.73 -16.93 -10.15
CA ARG A 123 8.99 -16.28 -11.44
C ARG A 123 10.07 -15.20 -11.40
N LEU A 124 10.23 -14.53 -10.26
CA LEU A 124 11.22 -13.47 -10.06
C LEU A 124 12.57 -14.01 -9.54
N GLY A 125 12.78 -15.32 -9.63
CA GLY A 125 13.97 -15.96 -9.08
C GLY A 125 15.26 -15.48 -9.75
N SER A 126 15.27 -15.35 -11.06
CA SER A 126 16.41 -14.86 -11.84
C SER A 126 16.76 -13.42 -11.52
N GLU A 127 15.74 -12.55 -11.54
CA GLU A 127 15.88 -11.11 -11.28
C GLU A 127 16.30 -10.82 -9.86
N LEU A 128 15.77 -11.58 -8.90
CA LEU A 128 16.10 -11.42 -7.48
C LEU A 128 17.39 -12.15 -7.06
N ALA A 129 17.93 -13.03 -7.91
CA ALA A 129 19.17 -13.77 -7.61
C ALA A 129 20.38 -12.86 -7.42
N VAL A 130 20.36 -11.67 -8.06
CA VAL A 130 21.40 -10.65 -7.92
C VAL A 130 21.47 -10.08 -6.51
N ILE A 131 20.37 -10.11 -5.74
CA ILE A 131 20.36 -9.62 -4.36
C ILE A 131 21.15 -10.59 -3.48
N ASP A 132 22.23 -10.10 -2.90
CA ASP A 132 23.02 -10.80 -1.89
C ASP A 132 22.30 -10.82 -0.55
N ARG A 133 22.11 -9.65 0.04
CA ARG A 133 21.51 -9.50 1.37
C ARG A 133 20.85 -8.15 1.57
N VAL A 134 20.00 -8.07 2.60
CA VAL A 134 19.40 -6.84 3.11
C VAL A 134 19.91 -6.61 4.52
N VAL A 135 20.38 -5.42 4.81
CA VAL A 135 21.00 -5.06 6.09
C VAL A 135 20.30 -3.84 6.67
N ALA A 136 19.94 -3.92 7.94
CA ALA A 136 19.56 -2.72 8.71
C ALA A 136 20.84 -2.01 9.16
N MET A 137 20.89 -0.71 8.89
CA MET A 137 21.96 0.17 9.36
C MET A 137 21.46 1.04 10.52
N THR A 138 22.39 1.76 11.16
CA THR A 138 22.05 2.70 12.24
C THR A 138 21.03 3.75 11.81
N GLY A 139 20.13 4.10 12.71
CA GLY A 139 19.01 4.99 12.41
C GLY A 139 17.94 4.29 11.58
N LYS A 140 17.24 5.04 10.73
CA LYS A 140 16.18 4.53 9.85
C LYS A 140 16.73 4.27 8.44
N VAL A 141 17.74 3.40 8.34
CA VAL A 141 18.40 3.10 7.07
C VAL A 141 18.41 1.61 6.81
N VAL A 142 18.08 1.22 5.57
CA VAL A 142 18.14 -0.15 5.07
C VAL A 142 19.01 -0.17 3.83
N GLU A 143 19.95 -1.09 3.78
CA GLU A 143 20.81 -1.33 2.63
C GLU A 143 20.44 -2.64 1.95
N ILE A 144 20.33 -2.61 0.62
CA ILE A 144 20.21 -3.80 -0.23
C ILE A 144 21.52 -3.96 -0.98
N ARG A 145 22.24 -5.05 -0.73
CA ARG A 145 23.49 -5.37 -1.41
C ARG A 145 23.25 -6.34 -2.54
N LEU A 146 23.94 -6.09 -3.64
CA LEU A 146 23.94 -6.96 -4.81
C LEU A 146 25.23 -7.78 -4.85
N LYS A 147 25.20 -8.90 -5.59
CA LYS A 147 26.36 -9.75 -5.90
C LYS A 147 27.15 -9.23 -7.08
N ALA A 148 26.47 -8.52 -7.97
CA ALA A 148 26.99 -7.88 -9.15
C ALA A 148 26.18 -6.62 -9.47
N PRO A 149 26.76 -5.58 -10.11
CA PRO A 149 26.06 -4.39 -10.55
C PRO A 149 25.06 -4.66 -11.69
#